data_31dcbc07f0a571a3ecf75fc67a035b18
#
_entry.id   31dcbc07f0a571a3ecf75fc67a035b18
#
_cell.length_a   1.000
_cell.length_b   1.000
_cell.length_c   1.000
_cell.angle_alpha   90.00
_cell.angle_beta   90.00
_cell.angle_gamma   90.00
#
_symmetry.space_group_name_H-M   'P 1'
#
loop_
_entity.id
_entity.type
_entity.pdbx_description
1 polymer ?
#
loop_
_entity_poly.entity_id
_entity_poly.type
_entity_poly.pdbx_seq_one_letter_code
_entity_poly.pdbx_strand_id
1 'polypeptide(L)'
;MVASGFPPDLVIISDDAGQFNVLLHALCWIHADRVFQRILPLNETHTKQLNWVHTQIWDLYSDLKHYKHDQDPELKQAINAHFDELCTTKTTFATLNQALKRLALNKKELLLALERPDIPLHNNLSERDIREYVIKRKISGSTRSENGRRCRDTFTSLKKTCKKQGISFWAFLLDRLRRKNLVPYLPDLLRGNVCLVPNS
;
A
#
# COMPACT_ATOMS: atom_id res chain seq x y z
N MET A 1 -3.77 22.85 3.31
CA MET A 1 -2.93 22.35 2.19
C MET A 1 -3.77 21.55 1.19
N VAL A 2 -4.84 22.13 0.63
CA VAL A 2 -5.75 21.49 -0.33
C VAL A 2 -5.54 22.09 -1.75
N ALA A 3 -4.49 22.86 -1.93
CA ALA A 3 -4.23 23.60 -3.18
C ALA A 3 -3.51 22.78 -4.27
N SER A 4 -3.30 21.47 -4.09
CA SER A 4 -2.45 20.68 -5.01
C SER A 4 -3.21 19.73 -5.93
N GLY A 5 -4.53 19.87 -6.08
CA GLY A 5 -5.30 19.11 -7.09
C GLY A 5 -5.44 17.61 -6.82
N PHE A 6 -5.17 17.14 -5.59
CA PHE A 6 -5.48 15.76 -5.19
C PHE A 6 -6.93 15.66 -4.72
N PRO A 7 -7.66 14.58 -5.05
CA PRO A 7 -8.98 14.31 -4.49
C PRO A 7 -8.91 14.28 -2.96
N PRO A 8 -9.88 14.88 -2.24
CA PRO A 8 -9.86 14.91 -0.77
C PRO A 8 -10.07 13.52 -0.14
N ASP A 9 -10.59 12.58 -0.88
CA ASP A 9 -10.86 11.20 -0.51
C ASP A 9 -9.72 10.22 -0.87
N LEU A 10 -8.58 10.76 -1.33
CA LEU A 10 -7.41 9.95 -1.67
C LEU A 10 -6.88 9.23 -0.43
N VAL A 11 -6.76 7.91 -0.53
CA VAL A 11 -6.19 7.06 0.53
C VAL A 11 -4.73 6.72 0.22
N ILE A 12 -3.86 6.90 1.19
CA ILE A 12 -2.46 6.47 1.12
C ILE A 12 -2.32 5.17 1.93
N ILE A 13 -1.77 4.13 1.32
CA ILE A 13 -1.45 2.87 2.00
C ILE A 13 0.07 2.78 2.19
N SER A 14 0.52 2.66 3.42
CA SER A 14 1.95 2.61 3.75
C SER A 14 2.30 1.55 4.79
N ASP A 15 3.57 1.53 5.19
CA ASP A 15 4.20 0.61 6.14
C ASP A 15 4.34 1.18 7.56
N ASP A 16 3.48 2.09 8.00
CA ASP A 16 3.56 2.75 9.31
C ASP A 16 4.79 3.69 9.45
N ALA A 17 5.35 4.14 8.34
CA ALA A 17 6.34 5.21 8.37
C ALA A 17 5.64 6.56 8.54
N GLY A 18 5.90 7.26 9.65
CA GLY A 18 5.19 8.48 10.06
C GLY A 18 5.16 9.62 9.02
N GLN A 19 6.04 9.60 8.03
CA GLN A 19 6.06 10.54 6.90
C GLN A 19 4.83 10.45 6.00
N PHE A 20 4.06 9.35 6.05
CA PHE A 20 2.87 9.13 5.24
C PHE A 20 1.56 9.44 5.98
N ASN A 21 1.64 9.95 7.21
CA ASN A 21 0.47 10.35 7.98
C ASN A 21 -0.11 11.68 7.46
N VAL A 22 -0.48 11.70 6.19
CA VAL A 22 -1.11 12.80 5.47
C VAL A 22 -2.34 12.27 4.73
N LEU A 23 -3.40 13.03 4.65
CA LEU A 23 -4.68 12.63 4.07
C LEU A 23 -5.32 11.43 4.81
N LEU A 24 -6.19 10.69 4.14
CA LEU A 24 -6.74 9.44 4.67
C LEU A 24 -5.68 8.34 4.53
N HIS A 25 -5.29 7.74 5.66
CA HIS A 25 -4.17 6.80 5.72
C HIS A 25 -4.64 5.41 6.11
N ALA A 26 -4.19 4.41 5.37
CA ALA A 26 -4.37 2.99 5.69
C ALA A 26 -3.02 2.31 5.87
N LEU A 27 -2.96 1.31 6.72
CA LEU A 27 -1.76 0.52 6.94
C LEU A 27 -1.80 -0.83 6.20
N CYS A 28 -0.64 -1.21 5.71
CA CYS A 28 -0.45 -2.49 5.04
C CYS A 28 -0.42 -3.64 6.06
N TRP A 29 -1.36 -4.57 5.99
CA TRP A 29 -1.43 -5.73 6.86
C TRP A 29 -0.19 -6.63 6.80
N ILE A 30 0.42 -6.78 5.63
CA ILE A 30 1.66 -7.55 5.47
C ILE A 30 2.81 -6.91 6.25
N HIS A 31 2.88 -5.57 6.31
CA HIS A 31 3.88 -4.88 7.11
C HIS A 31 3.58 -4.95 8.61
N ALA A 32 2.31 -4.89 9.00
CA ALA A 32 1.90 -5.11 10.38
C ALA A 32 2.31 -6.51 10.86
N ASP A 33 2.05 -7.55 10.06
CA ASP A 33 2.44 -8.92 10.35
C ASP A 33 3.97 -9.10 10.45
N ARG A 34 4.76 -8.43 9.61
CA ARG A 34 6.24 -8.49 9.67
C ARG A 34 6.82 -8.02 11.01
N VAL A 35 6.10 -7.21 11.78
CA VAL A 35 6.53 -6.81 13.13
C VAL A 35 6.56 -8.05 14.02
N PHE A 36 5.55 -8.90 13.94
CA PHE A 36 5.46 -10.15 14.71
C PHE A 36 6.46 -11.20 14.22
N GLN A 37 6.67 -11.33 12.91
CA GLN A 37 7.66 -12.24 12.32
C GLN A 37 9.11 -11.97 12.78
N ARG A 38 9.41 -10.75 13.20
CA ARG A 38 10.75 -10.37 13.68
C ARG A 38 10.97 -10.63 15.17
N ILE A 39 9.92 -11.01 15.88
CA ILE A 39 10.01 -11.31 17.32
C ILE A 39 10.65 -12.69 17.48
N LEU A 40 11.76 -12.76 18.23
CA LEU A 40 12.45 -14.00 18.52
C LEU A 40 11.92 -14.57 19.85
N PRO A 41 11.23 -15.72 19.84
CA PRO A 41 10.74 -16.36 21.06
C PRO A 41 11.91 -16.90 21.87
N LEU A 42 11.84 -16.79 23.21
CA LEU A 42 12.91 -17.22 24.11
C LEU A 42 12.70 -18.65 24.63
N ASN A 43 11.52 -19.23 24.47
CA ASN A 43 11.14 -20.56 24.91
C ASN A 43 9.91 -21.08 24.14
N GLU A 44 9.53 -22.33 24.37
CA GLU A 44 8.39 -22.96 23.67
C GLU A 44 7.05 -22.26 23.96
N THR A 45 6.84 -21.76 25.18
CA THR A 45 5.63 -21.03 25.55
C THR A 45 5.52 -19.75 24.71
N HIS A 46 6.60 -18.99 24.58
CA HIS A 46 6.63 -17.80 23.72
C HIS A 46 6.40 -18.15 22.25
N THR A 47 6.95 -19.27 21.77
CA THR A 47 6.72 -19.77 20.41
C THR A 47 5.24 -20.07 20.18
N LYS A 48 4.58 -20.77 21.10
CA LYS A 48 3.15 -21.06 21.01
C LYS A 48 2.29 -19.79 21.02
N GLN A 49 2.60 -18.85 21.92
CA GLN A 49 1.89 -17.57 22.01
C GLN A 49 2.06 -16.74 20.72
N LEU A 50 3.27 -16.67 20.19
CA LEU A 50 3.55 -15.93 18.94
C LEU A 50 2.83 -16.57 17.74
N ASN A 51 2.87 -17.89 17.61
CA ASN A 51 2.17 -18.61 16.53
C ASN A 51 0.65 -18.41 16.62
N TRP A 52 0.08 -18.44 17.83
CA TRP A 52 -1.33 -18.16 18.01
C TRP A 52 -1.70 -16.75 17.56
N VAL A 53 -0.95 -15.71 18.00
CA VAL A 53 -1.16 -14.33 17.55
C VAL A 53 -1.05 -14.22 16.03
N HIS A 54 -0.07 -14.89 15.43
CA HIS A 54 0.12 -14.93 13.98
C HIS A 54 -1.10 -15.49 13.26
N THR A 55 -1.65 -16.60 13.76
CA THR A 55 -2.90 -17.20 13.24
C THR A 55 -4.05 -16.18 13.31
N GLN A 56 -4.25 -15.53 14.45
CA GLN A 56 -5.33 -14.55 14.63
C GLN A 56 -5.20 -13.34 13.66
N ILE A 57 -3.97 -12.87 13.40
CA ILE A 57 -3.71 -11.80 12.42
C ILE A 57 -4.12 -12.24 11.00
N TRP A 58 -3.81 -13.48 10.62
CA TRP A 58 -4.18 -13.99 9.29
C TRP A 58 -5.66 -14.35 9.16
N ASP A 59 -6.31 -14.76 10.24
CA ASP A 59 -7.77 -14.93 10.28
C ASP A 59 -8.46 -13.57 10.07
N LEU A 60 -8.07 -12.53 10.80
CA LEU A 60 -8.55 -11.16 10.58
C LEU A 60 -8.30 -10.66 9.15
N TYR A 61 -7.14 -10.95 8.58
CA TYR A 61 -6.85 -10.60 7.20
C TYR A 61 -7.76 -11.31 6.20
N SER A 62 -8.07 -12.58 6.45
CA SER A 62 -8.99 -13.37 5.63
C SER A 62 -10.42 -12.84 5.73
N ASP A 63 -10.88 -12.53 6.94
CA ASP A 63 -12.21 -11.96 7.18
C ASP A 63 -12.37 -10.59 6.52
N LEU A 64 -11.35 -9.74 6.58
CA LEU A 64 -11.33 -8.46 5.85
C LEU A 64 -11.41 -8.66 4.34
N LYS A 65 -10.77 -9.70 3.79
CA LYS A 65 -10.91 -10.02 2.36
C LYS A 65 -12.33 -10.45 2.00
N HIS A 66 -12.97 -11.27 2.83
CA HIS A 66 -14.37 -11.65 2.64
C HIS A 66 -15.28 -10.44 2.73
N TYR A 67 -15.13 -9.61 3.77
CA TYR A 67 -15.91 -8.39 3.94
C TYR A 67 -15.82 -7.43 2.75
N LYS A 68 -14.68 -7.34 2.09
CA LYS A 68 -14.55 -6.52 0.88
C LYS A 68 -15.41 -6.98 -0.29
N HIS A 69 -15.81 -8.25 -0.34
CA HIS A 69 -16.69 -8.80 -1.38
C HIS A 69 -18.15 -8.75 -0.95
N ASP A 70 -18.41 -9.09 0.31
CA ASP A 70 -19.74 -9.12 0.90
C ASP A 70 -19.72 -8.24 2.16
N GLN A 71 -20.23 -7.02 2.03
CA GLN A 71 -20.16 -6.00 3.09
C GLN A 71 -21.21 -6.26 4.19
N ASP A 72 -21.21 -7.49 4.73
CA ASP A 72 -22.10 -7.92 5.80
C ASP A 72 -21.85 -7.13 7.09
N PRO A 73 -22.85 -6.45 7.65
CA PRO A 73 -22.74 -5.72 8.91
C PRO A 73 -22.37 -6.62 10.12
N GLU A 74 -22.82 -7.87 10.14
CA GLU A 74 -22.50 -8.80 11.22
C GLU A 74 -21.02 -9.18 11.18
N LEU A 75 -20.49 -9.46 9.97
CA LEU A 75 -19.07 -9.72 9.77
C LEU A 75 -18.22 -8.49 10.15
N LYS A 76 -18.68 -7.27 9.83
CA LYS A 76 -18.00 -6.04 10.25
C LYS A 76 -17.86 -5.94 11.77
N GLN A 77 -18.94 -6.26 12.50
CA GLN A 77 -18.91 -6.25 13.96
C GLN A 77 -18.01 -7.35 14.50
N ALA A 78 -18.06 -8.55 13.93
CA ALA A 78 -17.23 -9.68 14.33
C ALA A 78 -15.72 -9.36 14.14
N ILE A 79 -15.32 -8.75 13.01
CA ILE A 79 -13.94 -8.34 12.77
C ILE A 79 -13.47 -7.30 13.81
N ASN A 80 -14.31 -6.31 14.12
CA ASN A 80 -13.97 -5.31 15.14
C ASN A 80 -13.79 -5.95 16.52
N ALA A 81 -14.69 -6.85 16.93
CA ALA A 81 -14.62 -7.55 18.20
C ALA A 81 -13.39 -8.45 18.28
N HIS A 82 -13.12 -9.24 17.24
CA HIS A 82 -11.95 -10.10 17.14
C HIS A 82 -10.62 -9.29 17.22
N PHE A 83 -10.56 -8.15 16.53
CA PHE A 83 -9.40 -7.26 16.63
C PHE A 83 -9.16 -6.75 18.04
N ASP A 84 -10.23 -6.33 18.74
CA ASP A 84 -10.13 -5.83 20.12
C ASP A 84 -9.73 -6.93 21.09
N GLU A 85 -10.29 -8.14 20.94
CA GLU A 85 -9.93 -9.31 21.75
C GLU A 85 -8.45 -9.66 21.56
N LEU A 86 -7.97 -9.73 20.32
CA LEU A 86 -6.56 -9.97 20.01
C LEU A 86 -5.66 -8.92 20.68
N CYS A 87 -6.00 -7.65 20.56
CA CYS A 87 -5.19 -6.55 21.09
C CYS A 87 -5.18 -6.46 22.62
N THR A 88 -6.25 -6.93 23.28
CA THR A 88 -6.36 -6.97 24.75
C THR A 88 -5.75 -8.21 25.37
N THR A 89 -5.42 -9.21 24.56
CA THR A 89 -4.79 -10.46 25.03
C THR A 89 -3.46 -10.17 25.71
N LYS A 90 -3.30 -10.76 26.91
CA LYS A 90 -2.05 -10.68 27.68
C LYS A 90 -1.31 -11.99 27.59
N THR A 91 -0.06 -11.92 27.20
CA THR A 91 0.86 -13.08 27.15
C THR A 91 1.95 -12.94 28.21
N THR A 92 2.68 -14.02 28.46
CA THR A 92 3.88 -13.99 29.31
C THR A 92 5.09 -13.36 28.60
N PHE A 93 4.94 -13.03 27.31
CA PHE A 93 5.99 -12.52 26.45
C PHE A 93 5.89 -11.00 26.29
N ALA A 94 6.70 -10.24 27.03
CA ALA A 94 6.64 -8.79 27.10
C ALA A 94 6.78 -8.12 25.73
N THR A 95 7.71 -8.61 24.88
CA THR A 95 7.92 -8.08 23.52
C THR A 95 6.69 -8.28 22.64
N LEU A 96 6.02 -9.43 22.75
CA LEU A 96 4.77 -9.71 22.05
C LEU A 96 3.65 -8.76 22.51
N ASN A 97 3.54 -8.54 23.84
CA ASN A 97 2.56 -7.60 24.38
C ASN A 97 2.78 -6.15 23.91
N GLN A 98 4.04 -5.74 23.71
CA GLN A 98 4.36 -4.42 23.13
C GLN A 98 3.93 -4.34 21.66
N ALA A 99 4.14 -5.40 20.89
CA ALA A 99 3.69 -5.46 19.49
C ALA A 99 2.16 -5.41 19.38
N LEU A 100 1.44 -6.13 20.26
CA LEU A 100 -0.02 -6.07 20.32
C LEU A 100 -0.54 -4.67 20.70
N LYS A 101 0.12 -3.97 21.64
CA LYS A 101 -0.22 -2.58 21.96
C LYS A 101 -0.04 -1.65 20.75
N ARG A 102 1.04 -1.83 19.99
CA ARG A 102 1.26 -1.06 18.75
C ARG A 102 0.19 -1.37 17.70
N LEU A 103 -0.19 -2.64 17.57
CA LEU A 103 -1.28 -3.05 16.67
C LEU A 103 -2.59 -2.35 17.05
N ALA A 104 -2.92 -2.30 18.36
CA ALA A 104 -4.09 -1.62 18.89
C ALA A 104 -4.12 -0.11 18.56
N LEU A 105 -2.98 0.57 18.68
CA LEU A 105 -2.86 2.00 18.34
C LEU A 105 -3.17 2.28 16.86
N ASN A 106 -2.90 1.31 16.00
CA ASN A 106 -3.08 1.42 14.55
C ASN A 106 -4.43 0.82 14.07
N LYS A 107 -5.38 0.57 14.99
CA LYS A 107 -6.67 -0.05 14.67
C LYS A 107 -7.40 0.67 13.53
N LYS A 108 -7.49 1.99 13.62
CA LYS A 108 -8.23 2.82 12.66
C LYS A 108 -7.68 2.67 11.23
N GLU A 109 -6.37 2.69 11.09
CA GLU A 109 -5.67 2.61 9.82
C GLU A 109 -5.69 1.19 9.25
N LEU A 110 -5.59 0.17 10.11
CA LEU A 110 -5.65 -1.24 9.72
C LEU A 110 -7.06 -1.69 9.33
N LEU A 111 -8.08 -1.20 10.04
CA LEU A 111 -9.48 -1.53 9.77
C LEU A 111 -10.18 -0.52 8.84
N LEU A 112 -9.45 0.41 8.23
CA LEU A 112 -10.04 1.39 7.30
C LEU A 112 -10.78 0.72 6.12
N ALA A 113 -10.41 -0.49 5.75
CA ALA A 113 -11.11 -1.28 4.73
C ALA A 113 -12.56 -1.63 5.10
N LEU A 114 -12.95 -1.55 6.38
CA LEU A 114 -14.34 -1.72 6.82
C LEU A 114 -15.22 -0.50 6.47
N GLU A 115 -14.61 0.68 6.32
CA GLU A 115 -15.29 1.91 5.89
C GLU A 115 -15.11 2.18 4.40
N ARG A 116 -13.98 1.73 3.84
CA ARG A 116 -13.59 1.90 2.44
C ARG A 116 -13.18 0.54 1.85
N PRO A 117 -14.16 -0.32 1.49
CA PRO A 117 -13.88 -1.65 0.92
C PRO A 117 -13.13 -1.63 -0.40
N ASP A 118 -13.11 -0.49 -1.09
CA ASP A 118 -12.37 -0.25 -2.33
C ASP A 118 -10.86 -0.31 -2.16
N ILE A 119 -10.33 0.03 -0.97
CA ILE A 119 -8.87 0.07 -0.75
C ILE A 119 -8.26 -1.34 -0.58
N PRO A 120 -7.06 -1.59 -1.14
CA PRO A 120 -6.36 -2.86 -0.91
C PRO A 120 -5.82 -2.97 0.52
N LEU A 121 -5.73 -4.20 1.03
CA LEU A 121 -5.19 -4.49 2.38
C LEU A 121 -3.64 -4.47 2.43
N HIS A 122 -2.98 -4.27 1.30
CA HIS A 122 -1.52 -4.24 1.19
C HIS A 122 -1.06 -3.32 0.07
N ASN A 123 0.18 -2.82 0.17
CA ASN A 123 0.80 -1.89 -0.78
C ASN A 123 1.73 -2.57 -1.81
N ASN A 124 1.60 -3.87 -2.05
CA ASN A 124 2.49 -4.64 -2.94
C ASN A 124 2.59 -4.06 -4.36
N LEU A 125 1.52 -3.46 -4.89
CA LEU A 125 1.55 -2.83 -6.21
C LEU A 125 2.50 -1.63 -6.24
N SER A 126 2.42 -0.76 -5.23
CA SER A 126 3.31 0.39 -5.09
C SER A 126 4.76 -0.03 -4.90
N GLU A 127 5.00 -1.07 -4.08
CA GLU A 127 6.35 -1.62 -3.88
C GLU A 127 6.94 -2.19 -5.17
N ARG A 128 6.15 -2.88 -5.99
CA ARG A 128 6.56 -3.38 -7.31
C ARG A 128 6.92 -2.24 -8.26
N ASP A 129 6.16 -1.16 -8.22
CA ASP A 129 6.42 0.00 -9.07
C ASP A 129 7.74 0.69 -8.70
N ILE A 130 8.06 0.77 -7.40
CA ILE A 130 9.29 1.40 -6.91
C ILE A 130 10.50 0.47 -7.05
N ARG A 131 10.31 -0.86 -7.03
CA ARG A 131 11.40 -1.86 -7.03
C ARG A 131 12.40 -1.64 -8.17
N GLU A 132 11.94 -1.42 -9.39
CA GLU A 132 12.81 -1.18 -10.55
C GLU A 132 13.69 0.05 -10.35
N TYR A 133 13.13 1.11 -9.80
CA TYR A 133 13.84 2.33 -9.46
C TYR A 133 14.91 2.09 -8.38
N VAL A 134 14.56 1.36 -7.32
CA VAL A 134 15.50 1.01 -6.24
C VAL A 134 16.66 0.15 -6.74
N ILE A 135 16.35 -0.84 -7.60
CA ILE A 135 17.38 -1.70 -8.22
C ILE A 135 18.34 -0.86 -9.07
N LYS A 136 17.80 -0.01 -9.95
CA LYS A 136 18.61 0.88 -10.78
C LYS A 136 19.50 1.80 -9.96
N ARG A 137 18.95 2.36 -8.87
CA ARG A 137 19.74 3.20 -7.95
C ARG A 137 20.88 2.43 -7.30
N LYS A 138 20.65 1.18 -6.89
CA LYS A 138 21.68 0.32 -6.30
C LYS A 138 22.80 -0.02 -7.29
N ILE A 139 22.46 -0.32 -8.53
CA ILE A 139 23.41 -0.68 -9.59
C ILE A 139 24.20 0.55 -10.05
N SER A 140 23.54 1.69 -10.27
CA SER A 140 24.16 2.90 -10.82
C SER A 140 24.86 3.80 -9.78
N GLY A 141 24.85 3.42 -8.51
CA GLY A 141 25.43 4.22 -7.44
C GLY A 141 24.75 5.57 -7.19
N SER A 142 23.52 5.76 -7.70
CA SER A 142 22.74 6.99 -7.61
C SER A 142 23.07 8.06 -8.68
N THR A 143 22.28 9.12 -8.76
CA THR A 143 22.53 10.28 -9.63
C THR A 143 23.28 11.36 -8.87
N ARG A 144 24.31 11.92 -9.51
CA ARG A 144 25.20 12.94 -8.90
C ARG A 144 24.65 14.36 -8.93
N SER A 145 23.63 14.63 -9.76
CA SER A 145 23.06 15.98 -9.91
C SER A 145 21.56 15.98 -9.65
N GLU A 146 21.02 17.12 -9.21
CA GLU A 146 19.59 17.36 -9.02
C GLU A 146 18.82 17.15 -10.33
N ASN A 147 19.33 17.70 -11.44
CA ASN A 147 18.71 17.53 -12.76
C ASN A 147 18.67 16.07 -13.19
N GLY A 148 19.74 15.30 -12.95
CA GLY A 148 19.77 13.87 -13.22
C GLY A 148 18.76 13.09 -12.37
N ARG A 149 18.58 13.47 -11.10
CA ARG A 149 17.57 12.90 -10.22
C ARG A 149 16.16 13.17 -10.75
N ARG A 150 15.85 14.44 -11.03
CA ARG A 150 14.53 14.86 -11.56
C ARG A 150 14.22 14.18 -12.90
N CYS A 151 15.19 14.10 -13.79
CA CYS A 151 15.06 13.41 -15.08
C CYS A 151 14.70 11.93 -14.85
N ARG A 152 15.47 11.21 -14.02
CA ARG A 152 15.21 9.80 -13.72
C ARG A 152 13.83 9.58 -13.10
N ASP A 153 13.45 10.41 -12.14
CA ASP A 153 12.15 10.32 -11.45
C ASP A 153 11.01 10.56 -12.44
N THR A 154 11.11 11.60 -13.27
CA THR A 154 10.13 11.92 -14.30
C THR A 154 9.97 10.77 -15.30
N PHE A 155 11.08 10.29 -15.90
CA PHE A 155 10.99 9.23 -16.90
C PHE A 155 10.51 7.90 -16.31
N THR A 156 10.88 7.59 -15.07
CA THR A 156 10.38 6.39 -14.38
C THR A 156 8.87 6.50 -14.14
N SER A 157 8.38 7.65 -13.69
CA SER A 157 6.96 7.91 -13.47
C SER A 157 6.18 7.79 -14.80
N LEU A 158 6.62 8.47 -15.84
CA LEU A 158 5.97 8.41 -17.16
C LEU A 158 5.92 6.98 -17.72
N LYS A 159 7.05 6.24 -17.63
CA LYS A 159 7.11 4.84 -18.07
C LYS A 159 6.08 3.97 -17.33
N LYS A 160 5.99 4.11 -16.01
CA LYS A 160 5.04 3.32 -15.20
C LYS A 160 3.60 3.72 -15.47
N THR A 161 3.33 5.01 -15.66
CA THR A 161 1.99 5.50 -16.01
C THR A 161 1.56 4.98 -17.38
N CYS A 162 2.41 5.09 -18.39
CA CYS A 162 2.13 4.52 -19.71
C CYS A 162 1.81 3.03 -19.62
N LYS A 163 2.64 2.25 -18.90
CA LYS A 163 2.41 0.83 -18.72
C LYS A 163 1.05 0.52 -18.07
N LYS A 164 0.66 1.27 -17.03
CA LYS A 164 -0.64 1.11 -16.34
C LYS A 164 -1.82 1.47 -17.24
N GLN A 165 -1.62 2.38 -18.18
CA GLN A 165 -2.62 2.78 -19.17
C GLN A 165 -2.57 1.95 -20.46
N GLY A 166 -1.79 0.87 -20.51
CA GLY A 166 -1.67 0.03 -21.72
C GLY A 166 -0.96 0.71 -22.90
N ILE A 167 -0.23 1.81 -22.65
CA ILE A 167 0.46 2.59 -23.68
C ILE A 167 1.93 2.17 -23.75
N SER A 168 2.45 1.98 -24.97
CA SER A 168 3.89 1.85 -25.18
C SER A 168 4.60 3.15 -24.79
N PHE A 169 5.49 3.09 -23.80
CA PHE A 169 6.27 4.25 -23.39
C PHE A 169 7.12 4.83 -24.52
N TRP A 170 7.64 3.96 -25.40
CA TRP A 170 8.41 4.38 -26.58
C TRP A 170 7.54 5.11 -27.60
N ALA A 171 6.34 4.58 -27.89
CA ALA A 171 5.39 5.26 -28.76
C ALA A 171 4.99 6.63 -28.20
N PHE A 172 4.72 6.71 -26.89
CA PHE A 172 4.44 7.98 -26.20
C PHE A 172 5.58 8.98 -26.35
N LEU A 173 6.83 8.58 -26.13
CA LEU A 173 7.99 9.47 -26.27
C LEU A 173 8.16 9.96 -27.70
N LEU A 174 8.09 9.06 -28.69
CA LEU A 174 8.22 9.44 -30.11
C LEU A 174 7.13 10.41 -30.55
N ASP A 175 5.88 10.18 -30.06
CA ASP A 175 4.76 11.06 -30.35
C ASP A 175 5.02 12.47 -29.80
N ARG A 176 5.50 12.59 -28.55
CA ARG A 176 5.84 13.89 -27.96
C ARG A 176 7.01 14.59 -28.65
N LEU A 177 8.09 13.85 -28.94
CA LEU A 177 9.27 14.38 -29.63
C LEU A 177 8.92 14.86 -31.03
N ARG A 178 8.06 14.13 -31.74
CA ARG A 178 7.62 14.47 -33.09
C ARG A 178 6.46 15.47 -33.14
N ARG A 179 5.93 15.87 -31.98
CA ARG A 179 4.78 16.78 -31.81
C ARG A 179 3.53 16.35 -32.59
N LYS A 180 3.34 15.04 -32.77
CA LYS A 180 2.18 14.50 -33.50
C LYS A 180 0.89 14.51 -32.68
N ASN A 181 0.98 14.44 -31.36
CA ASN A 181 -0.14 14.44 -30.39
C ASN A 181 -1.21 13.39 -30.70
N LEU A 182 -0.81 12.22 -31.21
CA LEU A 182 -1.69 11.07 -31.49
C LEU A 182 -2.01 10.28 -30.23
N VAL A 183 -1.07 10.26 -29.28
CA VAL A 183 -1.28 9.64 -27.96
C VAL A 183 -1.94 10.66 -27.04
N PRO A 184 -3.07 10.35 -26.41
CA PRO A 184 -3.74 11.26 -25.48
C PRO A 184 -2.81 11.76 -24.38
N TYR A 185 -3.11 12.93 -23.82
CA TYR A 185 -2.34 13.49 -22.74
C TYR A 185 -2.53 12.63 -21.46
N LEU A 186 -1.45 12.16 -20.83
CA LEU A 186 -1.53 11.23 -19.69
C LEU A 186 -2.41 11.74 -18.53
N PRO A 187 -2.36 13.02 -18.13
CA PRO A 187 -3.27 13.55 -17.11
C PRO A 187 -4.76 13.40 -17.48
N ASP A 188 -5.12 13.52 -18.75
CA ASP A 188 -6.51 13.40 -19.19
C ASP A 188 -6.99 11.95 -19.15
N LEU A 189 -6.12 11.02 -19.50
CA LEU A 189 -6.37 9.58 -19.32
C LEU A 189 -6.55 9.21 -17.84
N LEU A 190 -5.72 9.77 -16.95
CA LEU A 190 -5.81 9.51 -15.51
C LEU A 190 -7.09 10.09 -14.88
N ARG A 191 -7.62 11.19 -15.45
CA ARG A 191 -8.89 11.79 -15.02
C ARG A 191 -10.11 11.11 -15.63
N GLY A 192 -9.94 10.12 -16.48
CA GLY A 192 -11.04 9.47 -17.20
C GLY A 192 -11.69 10.33 -18.29
N ASN A 193 -11.05 11.45 -18.67
CA ASN A 193 -11.59 12.40 -19.65
C ASN A 193 -11.47 11.90 -21.10
N VAL A 194 -10.66 10.88 -21.34
CA VAL A 194 -10.43 10.29 -22.66
C VAL A 194 -10.31 8.78 -22.53
N CYS A 195 -11.08 8.03 -23.32
CA CYS A 195 -10.90 6.59 -23.48
C CYS A 195 -9.84 6.30 -24.55
N LEU A 196 -8.95 5.34 -24.30
CA LEU A 196 -8.11 4.78 -25.35
C LEU A 196 -9.02 4.00 -26.32
N VAL A 197 -9.08 4.43 -27.56
CA VAL A 197 -9.67 3.60 -28.62
C VAL A 197 -8.69 2.45 -28.85
N PRO A 198 -9.10 1.18 -28.70
CA PRO A 198 -8.21 0.05 -29.03
C PRO A 198 -7.82 0.19 -30.48
N ASN A 199 -6.52 0.21 -30.75
CA ASN A 199 -6.03 0.07 -32.12
C ASN A 199 -6.43 -1.33 -32.61
N SER A 200 -7.34 -1.37 -33.56
CA SER A 200 -7.70 -2.54 -34.35
C SER A 200 -6.50 -3.05 -35.17
#